data_f41db5b7a95492c30901e896022d55c4
#
_entry.id   f41db5b7a95492c30901e896022d55c4
#
_cell.length_a   1.000
_cell.length_b   1.000
_cell.length_c   1.000
_cell.angle_alpha   90.00
_cell.angle_beta   90.00
_cell.angle_gamma   90.00
#
_symmetry.space_group_name_H-M   'P 1'
#
loop_
_entity.id
_entity.type
_entity.pdbx_description
1 polymer ?
#
loop_
_entity_poly.entity_id
_entity_poly.type
_entity_poly.pdbx_seq_one_letter_code
_entity_poly.pdbx_strand_id
1 'polypeptide(L)'
;MTTTSSSGTARVPGDSANFYPAAGTIIDIPENRFPMRLGIENRRIRDLFHNATRMQWDPATDIDWDQLHPEQYTEEQRLAARMYWSRRAWGEYGAISESPALQIRFFQEHRPPDMGLFFAIRSQEESRHAEVCFRMAE
;
A
#
# COMPACT_ATOMS: atom_id res chain seq x y z
N MET A 1 41.58 -21.95 -20.77
CA MET A 1 40.47 -20.97 -20.62
C MET A 1 39.25 -21.76 -20.21
N THR A 2 38.97 -21.81 -18.91
CA THR A 2 37.84 -22.51 -18.32
C THR A 2 36.79 -21.48 -17.95
N THR A 3 35.72 -21.42 -18.74
CA THR A 3 34.54 -20.61 -18.44
C THR A 3 33.74 -21.28 -17.34
N THR A 4 33.78 -20.76 -16.14
CA THR A 4 32.87 -21.14 -15.07
C THR A 4 31.49 -20.48 -15.32
N SER A 5 30.55 -21.28 -15.79
CA SER A 5 29.14 -20.93 -15.84
C SER A 5 28.61 -20.87 -14.41
N SER A 6 28.28 -19.67 -13.92
CA SER A 6 27.51 -19.52 -12.69
C SER A 6 26.05 -19.86 -12.98
N SER A 7 25.61 -21.04 -12.56
CA SER A 7 24.19 -21.39 -12.55
C SER A 7 23.48 -20.51 -11.52
N GLY A 8 22.82 -19.47 -12.00
CA GLY A 8 21.88 -18.70 -11.20
C GLY A 8 20.71 -19.63 -10.80
N THR A 9 20.64 -20.00 -9.55
CA THR A 9 19.48 -20.71 -8.98
C THR A 9 18.26 -19.81 -9.10
N ALA A 10 17.29 -20.23 -9.93
CA ALA A 10 15.99 -19.59 -10.01
C ALA A 10 15.34 -19.65 -8.59
N ARG A 11 15.01 -18.48 -8.05
CA ARG A 11 14.36 -18.38 -6.73
C ARG A 11 12.94 -18.90 -6.83
N VAL A 12 12.58 -19.76 -5.89
CA VAL A 12 11.22 -20.30 -5.75
C VAL A 12 10.33 -19.18 -5.19
N PRO A 13 9.18 -18.88 -5.83
CA PRO A 13 8.22 -17.95 -5.27
C PRO A 13 7.68 -18.50 -3.94
N GLY A 14 7.89 -17.77 -2.85
CA GLY A 14 7.34 -18.15 -1.54
C GLY A 14 8.28 -17.97 -0.34
N ASP A 15 9.57 -17.89 -0.56
CA ASP A 15 10.53 -17.64 0.53
C ASP A 15 10.81 -16.14 0.68
N SER A 16 9.91 -15.45 1.40
CA SER A 16 10.03 -14.02 1.63
C SER A 16 11.30 -13.64 2.41
N ALA A 17 11.90 -14.58 3.13
CA ALA A 17 13.10 -14.32 3.91
C ALA A 17 14.33 -14.01 3.02
N ASN A 18 14.33 -14.52 1.78
CA ASN A 18 15.42 -14.34 0.83
C ASN A 18 15.14 -13.31 -0.26
N PHE A 19 13.97 -12.66 -0.23
CA PHE A 19 13.60 -11.68 -1.25
C PHE A 19 14.39 -10.38 -1.12
N TYR A 20 14.73 -10.00 0.10
CA TYR A 20 15.49 -8.78 0.38
C TYR A 20 16.95 -9.11 0.70
N PRO A 21 17.90 -8.39 0.12
CA PRO A 21 19.30 -8.50 0.53
C PRO A 21 19.46 -8.13 2.01
N ALA A 22 20.55 -8.55 2.61
CA ALA A 22 20.87 -8.22 3.99
C ALA A 22 20.89 -6.69 4.19
N ALA A 23 20.47 -6.24 5.38
CA ALA A 23 20.51 -4.83 5.73
C ALA A 23 21.92 -4.25 5.52
N GLY A 24 21.98 -3.09 4.88
CA GLY A 24 23.25 -2.44 4.55
C GLY A 24 23.91 -2.91 3.26
N THR A 25 23.31 -3.85 2.52
CA THR A 25 23.80 -4.22 1.18
C THR A 25 23.68 -3.00 0.25
N ILE A 26 24.81 -2.64 -0.37
CA ILE A 26 24.83 -1.58 -1.38
C ILE A 26 24.79 -2.25 -2.73
N ILE A 27 23.81 -1.89 -3.56
CA ILE A 27 23.82 -2.23 -4.97
C ILE A 27 24.50 -1.09 -5.70
N ASP A 28 25.63 -1.40 -6.29
CA ASP A 28 26.35 -0.47 -7.15
C ASP A 28 25.70 -0.50 -8.54
N ILE A 29 24.95 0.55 -8.84
CA ILE A 29 24.35 0.71 -10.15
C ILE A 29 25.39 1.33 -11.08
N PRO A 30 25.59 0.80 -12.30
CA PRO A 30 26.64 1.30 -13.21
C PRO A 30 26.58 2.80 -13.51
N GLU A 31 25.40 3.40 -13.35
CA GLU A 31 25.23 4.83 -13.54
C GLU A 31 25.68 5.68 -12.35
N ASN A 32 26.02 5.06 -11.23
CA ASN A 32 26.51 5.71 -10.00
C ASN A 32 25.62 6.88 -9.49
N ARG A 33 24.39 6.96 -9.96
CA ARG A 33 23.44 8.01 -9.55
C ARG A 33 22.78 7.72 -8.22
N PHE A 34 22.73 6.44 -7.84
CA PHE A 34 22.00 6.00 -6.66
C PHE A 34 22.67 4.78 -6.01
N PRO A 35 23.67 4.97 -5.15
CA PRO A 35 24.06 3.90 -4.25
C PRO A 35 22.85 3.62 -3.35
N MET A 36 22.11 2.58 -3.68
CA MET A 36 20.89 2.22 -2.93
C MET A 36 21.26 1.19 -1.89
N ARG A 37 21.04 1.51 -0.61
CA ARG A 37 21.03 0.49 0.42
C ARG A 37 19.74 -0.29 0.28
N LEU A 38 19.85 -1.55 -0.11
CA LEU A 38 18.75 -2.49 -0.06
C LEU A 38 18.87 -3.30 1.21
N GLY A 39 17.81 -3.32 1.98
CA GLY A 39 17.75 -4.10 3.21
C GLY A 39 16.50 -3.80 3.99
N ILE A 40 16.28 -4.62 5.02
CA ILE A 40 15.16 -4.44 5.92
C ILE A 40 15.67 -3.67 7.14
N GLU A 41 15.43 -2.38 7.15
CA GLU A 41 15.73 -1.53 8.31
C GLU A 41 14.55 -1.47 9.27
N ASN A 42 13.32 -1.61 8.75
CA ASN A 42 12.13 -1.64 9.58
C ASN A 42 11.27 -2.89 9.30
N ARG A 43 11.55 -3.95 10.07
CA ARG A 43 10.85 -5.22 9.94
C ARG A 43 9.32 -5.08 10.07
N ARG A 44 8.86 -4.21 10.96
CA ARG A 44 7.42 -4.00 11.16
C ARG A 44 6.74 -3.44 9.91
N ILE A 45 7.36 -2.49 9.22
CA ILE A 45 6.81 -1.91 7.97
C ILE A 45 6.73 -2.98 6.90
N ARG A 46 7.76 -3.81 6.75
CA ARG A 46 7.74 -4.93 5.82
C ARG A 46 6.62 -5.91 6.14
N ASP A 47 6.45 -6.27 7.41
CA ASP A 47 5.41 -7.21 7.84
C ASP A 47 4.01 -6.63 7.59
N LEU A 48 3.80 -5.31 7.78
CA LEU A 48 2.57 -4.62 7.43
C LEU A 48 2.33 -4.65 5.91
N PHE A 49 3.34 -4.41 5.09
CA PHE A 49 3.22 -4.50 3.64
C PHE A 49 2.78 -5.91 3.19
N HIS A 50 3.43 -6.95 3.70
CA HIS A 50 3.08 -8.33 3.35
C HIS A 50 1.68 -8.71 3.85
N ASN A 51 1.28 -8.25 5.04
CA ASN A 51 -0.06 -8.47 5.54
C ASN A 51 -1.11 -7.79 4.64
N ALA A 52 -0.92 -6.53 4.30
CA ALA A 52 -1.82 -5.81 3.40
C ALA A 52 -1.91 -6.47 2.02
N THR A 53 -0.79 -6.98 1.49
CA THR A 53 -0.78 -7.71 0.21
C THR A 53 -1.59 -9.00 0.27
N ARG A 54 -1.62 -9.69 1.41
CA ARG A 54 -2.38 -10.95 1.59
C ARG A 54 -3.85 -10.72 1.92
N MET A 55 -4.16 -9.64 2.65
CA MET A 55 -5.50 -9.32 3.13
C MET A 55 -6.20 -8.35 2.18
N GLN A 56 -6.17 -8.66 0.88
CA GLN A 56 -6.86 -7.85 -0.12
C GLN A 56 -8.37 -8.07 -0.02
N TRP A 57 -9.11 -7.00 -0.20
CA TRP A 57 -10.56 -7.00 -0.21
C TRP A 57 -11.10 -6.03 -1.27
N ASP A 58 -12.30 -6.29 -1.74
CA ASP A 58 -13.00 -5.46 -2.73
C ASP A 58 -14.22 -4.81 -2.09
N PRO A 59 -14.26 -3.49 -1.97
CA PRO A 59 -15.40 -2.79 -1.37
C PRO A 59 -16.73 -3.02 -2.10
N ALA A 60 -16.68 -3.40 -3.37
CA ALA A 60 -17.89 -3.66 -4.14
C ALA A 60 -18.52 -5.03 -3.84
N THR A 61 -17.71 -6.03 -3.50
CA THR A 61 -18.14 -7.43 -3.39
C THR A 61 -17.99 -8.03 -1.99
N ASP A 62 -17.06 -7.54 -1.18
CA ASP A 62 -16.78 -8.11 0.14
C ASP A 62 -17.60 -7.45 1.26
N ILE A 63 -18.36 -6.41 0.93
CA ILE A 63 -19.33 -5.78 1.83
C ILE A 63 -20.73 -6.14 1.35
N ASP A 64 -21.53 -6.67 2.26
CA ASP A 64 -22.95 -6.99 1.97
C ASP A 64 -23.79 -5.71 2.03
N TRP A 65 -23.82 -4.99 0.90
CA TRP A 65 -24.52 -3.73 0.75
C TRP A 65 -26.04 -3.89 0.84
N ASP A 66 -26.57 -5.08 0.55
CA ASP A 66 -28.01 -5.38 0.63
C ASP A 66 -28.52 -5.42 2.09
N GLN A 67 -27.62 -5.53 3.06
CA GLN A 67 -27.98 -5.40 4.48
C GLN A 67 -28.14 -3.94 4.94
N LEU A 68 -27.80 -2.97 4.12
CA LEU A 68 -28.15 -1.58 4.40
C LEU A 68 -29.65 -1.38 4.10
N HIS A 69 -30.37 -0.97 5.12
CA HIS A 69 -31.81 -0.72 5.06
C HIS A 69 -32.09 0.77 5.28
N PRO A 70 -31.81 1.65 4.29
CA PRO A 70 -31.96 3.10 4.44
C PRO A 70 -33.40 3.52 4.73
N GLU A 71 -34.39 2.70 4.34
CA GLU A 71 -35.80 2.90 4.61
C GLU A 71 -36.19 2.83 6.10
N GLN A 72 -35.32 2.26 6.94
CA GLN A 72 -35.54 2.19 8.41
C GLN A 72 -35.22 3.51 9.11
N TYR A 73 -34.59 4.46 8.42
CA TYR A 73 -34.16 5.73 8.97
C TYR A 73 -35.04 6.88 8.46
N THR A 74 -35.19 7.89 9.30
CA THR A 74 -35.91 9.11 8.91
C THR A 74 -35.09 9.86 7.79
N GLU A 75 -35.76 10.71 7.07
CA GLU A 75 -35.10 11.54 6.06
C GLU A 75 -33.99 12.40 6.66
N GLU A 76 -34.22 12.96 7.85
CA GLU A 76 -33.22 13.75 8.57
C GLU A 76 -31.98 12.92 8.94
N GLN A 77 -32.19 11.69 9.40
CA GLN A 77 -31.08 10.78 9.71
C GLN A 77 -30.29 10.39 8.47
N ARG A 78 -30.98 10.12 7.36
CA ARG A 78 -30.33 9.81 6.09
C ARG A 78 -29.54 11.00 5.55
N LEU A 79 -30.09 12.21 5.66
CA LEU A 79 -29.36 13.42 5.26
C LEU A 79 -28.10 13.63 6.11
N ALA A 80 -28.20 13.45 7.42
CA ALA A 80 -27.05 13.55 8.32
C ALA A 80 -25.97 12.51 7.99
N ALA A 81 -26.37 11.25 7.72
CA ALA A 81 -25.46 10.19 7.29
C ALA A 81 -24.77 10.52 5.96
N ARG A 82 -25.54 10.97 4.98
CA ARG A 82 -25.03 11.39 3.66
C ARG A 82 -24.00 12.52 3.80
N MET A 83 -24.27 13.51 4.60
CA MET A 83 -23.34 14.61 4.86
C MET A 83 -22.05 14.12 5.54
N TYR A 84 -22.18 13.23 6.51
CA TYR A 84 -21.05 12.64 7.21
C TYR A 84 -20.14 11.83 6.24
N TRP A 85 -20.75 10.90 5.50
CA TRP A 85 -20.02 10.04 4.60
C TRP A 85 -19.43 10.77 3.39
N SER A 86 -20.12 11.79 2.87
CA SER A 86 -19.55 12.65 1.82
C SER A 86 -18.29 13.38 2.30
N ARG A 87 -18.29 13.86 3.55
CA ARG A 87 -17.11 14.49 4.15
C ARG A 87 -15.98 13.49 4.37
N ARG A 88 -16.32 12.27 4.80
CA ARG A 88 -15.33 11.18 4.92
C ARG A 88 -14.74 10.82 3.56
N ALA A 89 -15.57 10.63 2.54
CA ALA A 89 -15.12 10.34 1.18
C ALA A 89 -14.10 11.37 0.68
N TRP A 90 -14.35 12.65 0.93
CA TRP A 90 -13.40 13.71 0.60
C TRP A 90 -12.05 13.55 1.32
N GLY A 91 -12.07 13.24 2.62
CA GLY A 91 -10.86 13.01 3.40
C GLY A 91 -10.04 11.82 2.89
N GLU A 92 -10.68 10.68 2.66
CA GLU A 92 -10.04 9.46 2.14
C GLU A 92 -9.48 9.70 0.72
N TYR A 93 -10.23 10.41 -0.13
CA TYR A 93 -9.77 10.79 -1.46
C TYR A 93 -8.50 11.66 -1.41
N GLY A 94 -8.42 12.61 -0.46
CA GLY A 94 -7.22 13.40 -0.21
C GLY A 94 -6.02 12.54 0.20
N ALA A 95 -6.25 11.54 1.06
CA ALA A 95 -5.22 10.63 1.55
C ALA A 95 -4.60 9.76 0.44
N ILE A 96 -5.34 9.48 -0.65
CA ILE A 96 -4.80 8.77 -1.82
C ILE A 96 -3.59 9.51 -2.40
N SER A 97 -3.63 10.83 -2.46
CA SER A 97 -2.57 11.65 -3.05
C SER A 97 -1.41 11.95 -2.08
N GLU A 98 -1.65 11.93 -0.78
CA GLU A 98 -0.62 12.17 0.23
C GLU A 98 0.47 11.09 0.22
N SER A 99 0.07 9.83 0.06
CA SER A 99 0.99 8.70 0.13
C SER A 99 2.02 8.70 -1.01
N PRO A 100 1.65 8.90 -2.28
CA PRO A 100 2.61 9.06 -3.36
C PRO A 100 3.53 10.27 -3.17
N ALA A 101 3.02 11.38 -2.66
CA ALA A 101 3.84 12.57 -2.39
C ALA A 101 4.94 12.26 -1.35
N LEU A 102 4.58 11.57 -0.27
CA LEU A 102 5.53 11.13 0.74
C LEU A 102 6.50 10.09 0.19
N GLN A 103 6.04 9.14 -0.64
CA GLN A 103 6.88 8.14 -1.27
C GLN A 103 7.95 8.78 -2.16
N ILE A 104 7.58 9.76 -2.98
CA ILE A 104 8.52 10.53 -3.81
C ILE A 104 9.53 11.24 -2.92
N ARG A 105 9.09 11.85 -1.83
CA ARG A 105 9.96 12.55 -0.88
C ARG A 105 10.96 11.59 -0.23
N PHE A 106 10.52 10.43 0.22
CA PHE A 106 11.42 9.41 0.79
C PHE A 106 12.47 8.94 -0.20
N PHE A 107 12.07 8.75 -1.45
CA PHE A 107 13.01 8.42 -2.53
C PHE A 107 14.06 9.52 -2.74
N GLN A 108 13.62 10.78 -2.84
CA GLN A 108 14.52 11.94 -3.01
C GLN A 108 15.49 12.12 -1.84
N GLU A 109 15.07 11.78 -0.64
CA GLU A 109 15.88 11.85 0.57
C GLU A 109 16.72 10.60 0.83
N HIS A 110 16.72 9.64 -0.09
CA HIS A 110 17.42 8.37 0.03
C HIS A 110 17.08 7.61 1.32
N ARG A 111 15.80 7.65 1.72
CA ARG A 111 15.30 6.91 2.88
C ARG A 111 15.29 5.41 2.62
N PRO A 112 15.30 4.56 3.66
CA PRO A 112 15.23 3.12 3.51
C PRO A 112 14.08 2.69 2.60
N PRO A 113 14.31 1.80 1.62
CA PRO A 113 13.30 1.40 0.64
C PRO A 113 12.05 0.76 1.25
N ASP A 114 12.16 0.06 2.38
CA ASP A 114 11.03 -0.54 3.10
C ASP A 114 10.02 0.51 3.58
N MET A 115 10.44 1.72 3.87
CA MET A 115 9.52 2.81 4.18
C MET A 115 8.64 3.20 2.98
N GLY A 116 9.17 3.09 1.76
CA GLY A 116 8.42 3.32 0.54
C GLY A 116 7.32 2.28 0.30
N LEU A 117 7.51 1.04 0.74
CA LEU A 117 6.53 -0.04 0.59
C LEU A 117 5.22 0.28 1.32
N PHE A 118 5.29 0.89 2.48
CA PHE A 118 4.11 1.30 3.25
C PHE A 118 3.22 2.27 2.47
N PHE A 119 3.82 3.28 1.87
CA PHE A 119 3.07 4.29 1.12
C PHE A 119 2.48 3.76 -0.19
N ALA A 120 3.12 2.78 -0.81
CA ALA A 120 2.56 2.12 -1.99
C ALA A 120 1.25 1.40 -1.69
N ILE A 121 1.19 0.66 -0.57
CA ILE A 121 -0.03 -0.03 -0.13
C ILE A 121 -1.07 0.96 0.38
N ARG A 122 -0.64 1.98 1.12
CA ARG A 122 -1.57 2.95 1.71
C ARG A 122 -2.45 3.62 0.65
N SER A 123 -1.91 4.03 -0.49
CA SER A 123 -2.74 4.62 -1.57
C SER A 123 -3.85 3.69 -2.04
N GLN A 124 -3.58 2.39 -2.13
CA GLN A 124 -4.58 1.40 -2.51
C GLN A 124 -5.65 1.23 -1.43
N GLU A 125 -5.27 1.19 -0.16
CA GLU A 125 -6.23 1.10 0.96
C GLU A 125 -7.12 2.34 1.04
N GLU A 126 -6.55 3.54 0.92
CA GLU A 126 -7.31 4.78 0.94
C GLU A 126 -8.30 4.88 -0.24
N SER A 127 -7.96 4.29 -1.39
CA SER A 127 -8.87 4.20 -2.52
C SER A 127 -10.11 3.35 -2.19
N ARG A 128 -9.94 2.23 -1.50
CA ARG A 128 -11.03 1.38 -1.02
C ARG A 128 -11.88 2.09 0.03
N HIS A 129 -11.23 2.78 0.98
CA HIS A 129 -11.93 3.57 1.99
C HIS A 129 -12.78 4.68 1.34
N ALA A 130 -12.24 5.37 0.35
CA ALA A 130 -12.97 6.38 -0.40
C ALA A 130 -14.21 5.78 -1.09
N GLU A 131 -14.07 4.63 -1.74
CA GLU A 131 -15.20 3.94 -2.39
C GLU A 131 -16.29 3.55 -1.39
N VAL A 132 -15.92 2.96 -0.24
CA VAL A 132 -16.89 2.67 0.83
C VAL A 132 -17.63 3.93 1.26
N CYS A 133 -16.90 5.02 1.47
CA CYS A 133 -17.51 6.28 1.90
C CYS A 133 -18.45 6.86 0.83
N PHE A 134 -18.12 6.73 -0.46
CA PHE A 134 -19.01 7.14 -1.55
C PHE A 134 -20.29 6.31 -1.57
N ARG A 135 -20.20 4.99 -1.50
CA ARG A 135 -21.37 4.09 -1.45
C ARG A 135 -22.27 4.34 -0.24
N MET A 136 -21.68 4.67 0.89
CA MET A 136 -22.41 5.05 2.10
C MET A 136 -23.08 6.43 2.00
N ALA A 137 -22.65 7.29 1.09
CA ALA A 137 -23.21 8.61 0.87
C ALA A 137 -24.35 8.63 -0.17
N GLU A 138 -24.47 7.61 -0.98
CA GLU A 138 -25.56 7.44 -1.96
C GLU A 138 -26.89 7.07 -1.28
#